data_a2e402ae364e8b96946cbd9177cc75cc
#
_entry.id   a2e402ae364e8b96946cbd9177cc75cc
#
_cell.length_a   1.000
_cell.length_b   1.000
_cell.length_c   1.000
_cell.angle_alpha   90.00
_cell.angle_beta   90.00
_cell.angle_gamma   90.00
#
_symmetry.space_group_name_H-M   'P 1'
#
loop_
_entity.id
_entity.type
_entity.pdbx_description
1 polymer ?
#
loop_
_entity_poly.entity_id
_entity_poly.type
_entity_poly.pdbx_seq_one_letter_code
_entity_poly.pdbx_strand_id
1 'polypeptide(L)'
;YDQHAYQVKQNYKVTYEDAQVVSILLTTYHYHAGSAHGMYNTKGLVYNKITGQRIPLYNYVKIANPQQIERGINSGILRFYSEGHKKADLLPNWNVEYVSDNYYLKGKGAIGLVYQPYELGPYSYGNTFVEFSPKAIEYFNRMNG
;
A
#
# COMPACT_ATOMS: atom_id res chain seq x y z
N TYR A 1 -19.23 -30.05 -9.96
CA TYR A 1 -18.70 -30.34 -8.74
C TYR A 1 -17.63 -29.30 -8.38
N ASP A 2 -17.07 -29.43 -7.28
CA ASP A 2 -16.44 -28.32 -6.63
C ASP A 2 -15.17 -27.83 -7.16
N GLN A 3 -14.51 -28.49 -8.06
CA GLN A 3 -13.27 -27.96 -8.61
C GLN A 3 -13.46 -26.62 -9.30
N HIS A 4 -14.68 -26.26 -9.62
CA HIS A 4 -14.99 -24.98 -10.22
C HIS A 4 -15.38 -23.93 -9.20
N ALA A 5 -15.38 -24.30 -7.93
CA ALA A 5 -15.83 -23.43 -6.87
C ALA A 5 -14.77 -22.39 -6.46
N TYR A 6 -13.54 -22.55 -6.91
CA TYR A 6 -12.44 -21.69 -6.53
C TYR A 6 -11.89 -20.96 -7.75
N GLN A 7 -11.80 -19.64 -7.66
CA GLN A 7 -11.28 -18.80 -8.72
C GLN A 7 -10.11 -17.98 -8.22
N VAL A 8 -9.06 -17.90 -9.01
CA VAL A 8 -7.89 -17.06 -8.73
C VAL A 8 -7.62 -16.21 -9.96
N LYS A 9 -7.49 -14.90 -9.74
CA LYS A 9 -7.12 -13.96 -10.78
C LYS A 9 -5.97 -13.11 -10.29
N GLN A 10 -5.04 -12.83 -11.18
CA GLN A 10 -3.93 -11.92 -10.88
C GLN A 10 -3.86 -10.84 -11.94
N ASN A 11 -3.57 -9.63 -11.50
CA ASN A 11 -3.20 -8.57 -12.43
C ASN A 11 -2.16 -7.68 -11.77
N TYR A 12 -1.47 -6.92 -12.58
CA TYR A 12 -0.47 -6.00 -12.07
C TYR A 12 -0.60 -4.66 -12.77
N LYS A 13 -0.08 -3.63 -12.09
CA LYS A 13 -0.04 -2.29 -12.62
C LYS A 13 1.34 -1.71 -12.34
N VAL A 14 1.98 -1.17 -13.37
CA VAL A 14 3.22 -0.44 -13.20
C VAL A 14 2.85 0.97 -12.75
N THR A 15 3.26 1.34 -11.53
CA THR A 15 2.94 2.67 -10.97
C THR A 15 3.98 3.71 -11.34
N TYR A 16 5.21 3.26 -11.58
CA TYR A 16 6.31 4.13 -11.97
C TYR A 16 7.45 3.30 -12.54
N GLU A 17 8.13 3.84 -13.52
CA GLU A 17 9.30 3.19 -14.07
C GLU A 17 10.24 4.22 -14.68
N ASP A 18 11.54 4.03 -14.46
CA ASP A 18 12.57 4.78 -15.15
C ASP A 18 13.71 3.82 -15.53
N ALA A 19 14.87 4.34 -15.88
CA ALA A 19 15.99 3.51 -16.32
C ALA A 19 16.54 2.61 -15.21
N GLN A 20 16.30 2.94 -13.96
CA GLN A 20 16.92 2.27 -12.81
C GLN A 20 15.96 1.47 -11.96
N VAL A 21 14.70 1.88 -11.88
CA VAL A 21 13.74 1.24 -10.99
C VAL A 21 12.41 0.96 -11.69
N VAL A 22 11.70 -0.04 -11.20
CA VAL A 22 10.32 -0.32 -11.61
C VAL A 22 9.49 -0.57 -10.35
N SER A 23 8.31 0.03 -10.31
CA SER A 23 7.38 -0.08 -9.20
C SER A 23 6.08 -0.69 -9.70
N ILE A 24 5.64 -1.76 -9.04
CA ILE A 24 4.49 -2.56 -9.48
C ILE A 24 3.55 -2.78 -8.30
N LEU A 25 2.25 -2.68 -8.56
CA LEU A 25 1.22 -3.20 -7.67
C LEU A 25 0.70 -4.49 -8.28
N LEU A 26 0.83 -5.59 -7.53
CA LEU A 26 0.38 -6.91 -7.95
C LEU A 26 -0.80 -7.31 -7.09
N THR A 27 -1.96 -7.51 -7.72
CA THR A 27 -3.17 -7.89 -7.00
C THR A 27 -3.55 -9.32 -7.35
N THR A 28 -3.78 -10.13 -6.34
CA THR A 28 -4.28 -11.50 -6.47
C THR A 28 -5.67 -11.54 -5.86
N TYR A 29 -6.63 -12.00 -6.64
CA TYR A 29 -8.02 -12.11 -6.22
C TYR A 29 -8.39 -13.57 -6.08
N HIS A 30 -9.01 -13.91 -4.95
CA HIS A 30 -9.48 -15.26 -4.65
C HIS A 30 -10.98 -15.24 -4.41
N TYR A 31 -11.69 -16.11 -5.05
CA TYR A 31 -13.09 -16.31 -4.78
C TYR A 31 -13.39 -17.77 -4.59
N HIS A 32 -14.08 -18.10 -3.52
CA HIS A 32 -14.52 -19.45 -3.23
C HIS A 32 -16.05 -19.47 -3.30
N ALA A 33 -16.64 -20.37 -4.09
CA ALA A 33 -18.09 -20.44 -4.22
C ALA A 33 -18.74 -20.66 -2.85
N GLY A 34 -19.82 -19.94 -2.59
CA GLY A 34 -20.50 -19.96 -1.30
C GLY A 34 -20.03 -18.86 -0.36
N SER A 35 -18.96 -18.16 -0.71
CA SER A 35 -18.52 -16.99 0.07
C SER A 35 -19.39 -15.79 -0.25
N ALA A 36 -19.55 -14.90 0.71
CA ALA A 36 -20.31 -13.67 0.51
C ALA A 36 -19.67 -12.76 -0.51
N HIS A 37 -18.34 -12.76 -0.57
CA HIS A 37 -17.55 -11.97 -1.53
C HIS A 37 -16.19 -12.61 -1.68
N GLY A 38 -15.47 -12.19 -2.70
CA GLY A 38 -14.09 -12.61 -2.88
C GLY A 38 -13.15 -11.87 -1.96
N MET A 39 -11.94 -12.38 -1.86
CA MET A 39 -10.86 -11.74 -1.11
C MET A 39 -9.71 -11.44 -2.06
N TYR A 40 -9.01 -10.36 -1.80
CA TYR A 40 -7.86 -10.03 -2.62
C TYR A 40 -6.72 -9.51 -1.75
N ASN A 41 -5.53 -9.65 -2.30
CA ASN A 41 -4.29 -9.25 -1.65
C ASN A 41 -3.48 -8.45 -2.67
N THR A 42 -2.97 -7.32 -2.26
CA THR A 42 -2.19 -6.45 -3.13
C THR A 42 -0.80 -6.28 -2.56
N LYS A 43 0.20 -6.54 -3.39
CA LYS A 43 1.60 -6.35 -3.03
C LYS A 43 2.17 -5.16 -3.76
N GLY A 44 2.95 -4.35 -3.04
CA GLY A 44 3.76 -3.31 -3.65
C GLY A 44 5.18 -3.81 -3.80
N LEU A 45 5.70 -3.75 -5.01
CA LEU A 45 7.02 -4.31 -5.34
C LEU A 45 7.81 -3.25 -6.09
N VAL A 46 8.95 -2.87 -5.52
CA VAL A 46 9.86 -1.91 -6.16
C VAL A 46 11.19 -2.60 -6.35
N TYR A 47 11.65 -2.66 -7.59
CA TYR A 47 12.86 -3.37 -7.95
C TYR A 47 13.87 -2.46 -8.62
N ASN A 48 15.14 -2.74 -8.33
CA ASN A 48 16.25 -2.19 -9.08
C ASN A 48 16.34 -2.97 -10.40
N LYS A 49 16.20 -2.30 -11.53
CA LYS A 49 16.19 -2.96 -12.84
C LYS A 49 17.56 -3.52 -13.23
N ILE A 50 18.62 -2.97 -12.67
CA ILE A 50 19.98 -3.38 -13.00
C ILE A 50 20.37 -4.64 -12.24
N THR A 51 20.06 -4.69 -10.96
CA THR A 51 20.45 -5.82 -10.10
C THR A 51 19.34 -6.86 -9.97
N GLY A 52 18.08 -6.52 -10.28
CA GLY A 52 16.93 -7.40 -10.09
C GLY A 52 16.50 -7.52 -8.64
N GLN A 53 17.10 -6.77 -7.73
CA GLN A 53 16.80 -6.90 -6.31
C GLN A 53 15.72 -5.94 -5.88
N ARG A 54 14.92 -6.38 -4.92
CA ARG A 54 13.89 -5.53 -4.33
C ARG A 54 14.54 -4.42 -3.52
N ILE A 55 13.99 -3.22 -3.63
CA ILE A 55 14.46 -2.06 -2.87
C ILE A 55 13.59 -1.93 -1.63
N PRO A 56 14.17 -1.96 -0.43
CA PRO A 56 13.37 -1.83 0.79
C PRO A 56 12.85 -0.41 0.98
N LEU A 57 11.72 -0.31 1.67
CA LEU A 57 11.06 0.97 1.92
C LEU A 57 11.98 2.00 2.58
N TYR A 58 12.82 1.57 3.50
CA TYR A 58 13.67 2.51 4.23
C TYR A 58 14.69 3.24 3.34
N ASN A 59 14.89 2.78 2.11
CA ASN A 59 15.71 3.52 1.15
C ASN A 59 15.04 4.83 0.71
N TYR A 60 13.73 4.93 0.89
CA TYR A 60 12.98 6.12 0.49
C TYR A 60 12.51 6.92 1.69
N VAL A 61 11.98 6.25 2.71
CA VAL A 61 11.46 6.94 3.88
C VAL A 61 11.72 6.12 5.13
N LYS A 62 12.08 6.80 6.22
CA LYS A 62 12.33 6.18 7.52
C LYS A 62 11.12 6.36 8.40
N ILE A 63 10.57 5.24 8.87
CA ILE A 63 9.39 5.21 9.72
C ILE A 63 9.76 4.38 10.94
N ALA A 64 9.69 4.97 12.14
CA ALA A 64 10.15 4.30 13.34
C ALA A 64 9.14 3.28 13.86
N ASN A 65 7.85 3.57 13.70
CA ASN A 65 6.78 2.70 14.22
C ASN A 65 5.45 3.05 13.54
N PRO A 66 4.44 2.15 13.66
CA PRO A 66 3.16 2.40 13.00
C PRO A 66 2.39 3.59 13.56
N GLN A 67 2.65 3.97 14.81
CA GLN A 67 1.98 5.13 15.39
C GLN A 67 2.33 6.42 14.66
N GLN A 68 3.52 6.50 14.08
CA GLN A 68 3.90 7.66 13.28
C GLN A 68 3.04 7.78 12.03
N ILE A 69 2.66 6.64 11.43
CA ILE A 69 1.77 6.64 10.26
C ILE A 69 0.38 7.10 10.69
N GLU A 70 -0.14 6.57 11.79
CA GLU A 70 -1.45 6.94 12.30
C GLU A 70 -1.53 8.42 12.60
N ARG A 71 -0.55 8.96 13.30
CA ARG A 71 -0.49 10.40 13.59
C ARG A 71 -0.38 11.22 12.31
N GLY A 72 0.40 10.72 11.34
CA GLY A 72 0.54 11.40 10.05
C GLY A 72 -0.77 11.48 9.30
N ILE A 73 -1.55 10.42 9.31
CA ILE A 73 -2.89 10.44 8.68
C ILE A 73 -3.80 11.41 9.42
N ASN A 74 -3.87 11.31 10.73
CA ASN A 74 -4.80 12.11 11.54
C ASN A 74 -4.44 13.60 11.52
N SER A 75 -3.18 13.95 11.35
CA SER A 75 -2.75 15.35 11.28
C SER A 75 -2.80 15.93 9.88
N GLY A 76 -3.03 15.09 8.87
CA GLY A 76 -3.06 15.54 7.48
C GLY A 76 -1.69 15.61 6.80
N ILE A 77 -0.61 15.22 7.48
CA ILE A 77 0.71 15.15 6.85
C ILE A 77 0.73 14.06 5.80
N LEU A 78 0.06 12.93 6.07
CA LEU A 78 -0.10 11.84 5.13
C LEU A 78 -1.51 11.85 4.59
N ARG A 79 -1.66 11.38 3.36
CA ARG A 79 -2.97 11.27 2.71
C ARG A 79 -3.44 9.83 2.77
N PHE A 80 -4.73 9.65 3.01
CA PHE A 80 -5.33 8.35 3.18
C PHE A 80 -6.45 8.14 2.16
N TYR A 81 -6.37 7.03 1.43
CA TYR A 81 -7.34 6.74 0.35
C TYR A 81 -7.85 5.31 0.48
N SER A 82 -9.11 5.12 0.10
CA SER A 82 -9.67 3.79 -0.08
C SER A 82 -9.53 3.37 -1.55
N GLU A 83 -10.05 2.21 -1.89
CA GLU A 83 -9.98 1.66 -3.24
C GLU A 83 -10.49 2.64 -4.27
N GLY A 84 -9.81 2.71 -5.41
CA GLY A 84 -10.15 3.67 -6.45
C GLY A 84 -9.63 5.06 -6.17
N HIS A 85 -8.69 5.18 -5.26
CA HIS A 85 -8.06 6.46 -4.88
C HIS A 85 -9.08 7.47 -4.37
N LYS A 86 -10.06 7.00 -3.59
CA LYS A 86 -11.06 7.85 -2.98
C LYS A 86 -10.58 8.31 -1.63
N LYS A 87 -10.60 9.62 -1.40
CA LYS A 87 -10.19 10.17 -0.12
C LYS A 87 -11.05 9.57 0.99
N ALA A 88 -10.41 9.10 2.05
CA ALA A 88 -11.09 8.43 3.15
C ALA A 88 -10.54 8.90 4.49
N ASP A 89 -11.29 8.62 5.55
CA ASP A 89 -10.87 8.90 6.91
C ASP A 89 -10.47 7.61 7.60
N LEU A 90 -9.45 7.69 8.45
CA LEU A 90 -9.14 6.59 9.35
C LEU A 90 -10.18 6.65 10.46
N LEU A 91 -11.11 5.70 10.44
CA LEU A 91 -12.26 5.71 11.34
C LEU A 91 -11.85 5.45 12.79
N PRO A 92 -12.62 5.91 13.78
CA PRO A 92 -12.36 5.57 15.19
C PRO A 92 -12.31 4.05 15.34
N ASN A 93 -11.47 3.57 16.21
CA ASN A 93 -11.25 2.15 16.49
C ASN A 93 -10.46 1.39 15.40
N TRP A 94 -10.02 2.08 14.37
CA TRP A 94 -9.10 1.49 13.41
C TRP A 94 -7.73 2.10 13.64
N ASN A 95 -6.76 1.26 13.96
CA ASN A 95 -5.40 1.69 14.27
C ASN A 95 -4.42 1.12 13.26
N VAL A 96 -3.35 1.87 13.02
CA VAL A 96 -2.26 1.34 12.20
C VAL A 96 -1.40 0.47 13.10
N GLU A 97 -1.37 -0.84 12.83
CA GLU A 97 -0.74 -1.80 13.72
C GLU A 97 0.63 -2.26 13.26
N TYR A 98 0.99 -1.96 12.02
CA TYR A 98 2.32 -2.29 11.49
C TYR A 98 2.66 -1.33 10.35
N VAL A 99 3.95 -1.26 10.03
CA VAL A 99 4.41 -0.48 8.88
C VAL A 99 4.43 -1.40 7.67
N SER A 100 3.57 -1.13 6.70
CA SER A 100 3.50 -1.97 5.51
C SER A 100 4.78 -1.84 4.69
N ASP A 101 5.35 -2.95 4.28
CA ASP A 101 6.45 -2.97 3.33
C ASP A 101 5.94 -3.15 1.89
N ASN A 102 4.64 -3.23 1.70
CA ASN A 102 4.02 -3.19 0.38
C ASN A 102 3.87 -1.74 -0.04
N TYR A 103 4.91 -1.21 -0.66
CA TYR A 103 4.92 0.19 -1.06
C TYR A 103 5.12 0.31 -2.56
N TYR A 104 4.79 1.48 -3.09
CA TYR A 104 4.91 1.77 -4.51
C TYR A 104 5.37 3.21 -4.70
N LEU A 105 6.02 3.44 -5.84
CA LEU A 105 6.42 4.78 -6.24
C LEU A 105 5.33 5.37 -7.10
N LYS A 106 5.07 6.67 -6.91
CA LYS A 106 4.04 7.38 -7.69
C LYS A 106 4.64 8.27 -8.77
N GLY A 107 5.94 8.45 -8.73
CA GLY A 107 6.59 9.46 -9.54
C GLY A 107 6.66 10.79 -8.82
N LYS A 108 7.48 11.68 -9.32
CA LYS A 108 7.70 13.02 -8.74
C LYS A 108 8.12 12.98 -7.28
N GLY A 109 8.75 11.89 -6.88
CA GLY A 109 9.26 11.74 -5.51
C GLY A 109 8.25 11.32 -4.47
N ALA A 110 7.01 11.02 -4.85
CA ALA A 110 5.98 10.57 -3.91
C ALA A 110 5.93 9.05 -3.86
N ILE A 111 5.52 8.51 -2.71
CA ILE A 111 5.36 7.06 -2.53
C ILE A 111 4.03 6.78 -1.84
N GLY A 112 3.61 5.53 -1.86
CA GLY A 112 2.44 5.09 -1.12
C GLY A 112 2.68 3.75 -0.47
N LEU A 113 1.98 3.49 0.64
CA LEU A 113 1.94 2.19 1.30
C LEU A 113 0.57 1.58 1.06
N VAL A 114 0.54 0.27 0.79
CA VAL A 114 -0.71 -0.46 0.61
C VAL A 114 -1.03 -1.24 1.87
N TYR A 115 -2.28 -1.14 2.32
CA TYR A 115 -2.82 -1.97 3.39
C TYR A 115 -3.97 -2.78 2.82
N GLN A 116 -4.06 -4.03 3.24
CA GLN A 116 -5.03 -4.98 2.70
C GLN A 116 -6.45 -4.69 3.20
N PRO A 117 -7.48 -5.27 2.57
CA PRO A 117 -8.85 -5.14 3.09
C PRO A 117 -8.92 -5.54 4.56
N TYR A 118 -9.70 -4.82 5.34
CA TYR A 118 -9.90 -4.97 6.79
C TYR A 118 -8.72 -4.54 7.65
N GLU A 119 -7.61 -4.09 7.08
CA GLU A 119 -6.48 -3.67 7.92
C GLU A 119 -6.62 -2.24 8.45
N LEU A 120 -7.10 -1.33 7.62
CA LEU A 120 -7.28 0.07 8.04
C LEU A 120 -8.70 0.58 7.83
N GLY A 121 -9.66 -0.30 7.61
CA GLY A 121 -11.04 0.10 7.43
C GLY A 121 -11.93 -1.08 7.09
N PRO A 122 -13.25 -0.85 6.99
CA PRO A 122 -14.20 -1.90 6.68
C PRO A 122 -13.98 -2.42 5.25
N TYR A 123 -14.58 -3.54 4.95
CA TYR A 123 -14.44 -4.16 3.61
C TYR A 123 -14.82 -3.19 2.49
N SER A 124 -15.77 -2.29 2.74
CA SER A 124 -16.19 -1.32 1.73
C SER A 124 -15.06 -0.36 1.30
N TYR A 125 -14.03 -0.21 2.13
CA TYR A 125 -12.86 0.58 1.73
C TYR A 125 -11.96 -0.19 0.74
N GLY A 126 -12.03 -1.52 0.76
CA GLY A 126 -11.11 -2.35 -0.03
C GLY A 126 -9.68 -2.20 0.48
N ASN A 127 -8.74 -2.22 -0.44
CA ASN A 127 -7.36 -1.82 -0.13
C ASN A 127 -7.35 -0.36 0.26
N THR A 128 -6.47 -0.02 1.19
CA THR A 128 -6.26 1.37 1.55
C THR A 128 -4.82 1.77 1.25
N PHE A 129 -4.61 3.06 1.06
CA PHE A 129 -3.35 3.60 0.57
C PHE A 129 -2.98 4.80 1.42
N VAL A 130 -1.77 4.77 1.95
CA VAL A 130 -1.23 5.89 2.73
C VAL A 130 -0.13 6.52 1.90
N GLU A 131 -0.33 7.77 1.49
CA GLU A 131 0.57 8.41 0.54
C GLU A 131 1.40 9.49 1.20
N PHE A 132 2.69 9.48 0.82
CA PHE A 132 3.69 10.42 1.30
C PHE A 132 4.08 11.33 0.14
N SER A 133 3.86 12.62 0.30
CA SER A 133 4.42 13.61 -0.61
C SER A 133 5.94 13.71 -0.38
N PRO A 134 6.70 14.34 -1.29
CA PRO A 134 8.11 14.59 -1.03
C PRO A 134 8.36 15.32 0.29
N LYS A 135 7.50 16.26 0.66
CA LYS A 135 7.62 16.97 1.94
C LYS A 135 7.38 16.05 3.12
N ALA A 136 6.42 15.14 3.01
CA ALA A 136 6.17 14.17 4.07
C ALA A 136 7.35 13.22 4.23
N ILE A 137 7.93 12.78 3.12
CA ILE A 137 9.13 11.93 3.16
C ILE A 137 10.26 12.67 3.87
N GLU A 138 10.49 13.92 3.51
CA GLU A 138 11.53 14.74 4.15
C GLU A 138 11.28 14.88 5.64
N TYR A 139 10.05 15.12 6.02
CA TYR A 139 9.66 15.24 7.43
C TYR A 139 9.98 13.97 8.21
N PHE A 140 9.58 12.82 7.68
CA PHE A 140 9.82 11.53 8.33
C PHE A 140 11.32 11.22 8.40
N ASN A 141 12.05 11.48 7.33
CA ASN A 141 13.48 11.21 7.29
C ASN A 141 14.25 12.10 8.26
N ARG A 142 13.80 13.33 8.45
CA ARG A 142 14.42 14.23 9.40
C ARG A 142 14.12 13.82 10.84
N MET A 143 12.88 13.37 11.08
CA MET A 143 12.47 12.94 12.41
C MET A 143 13.18 11.65 12.84
N ASN A 144 13.39 10.73 11.91
CA ASN A 144 13.88 9.38 12.19
C ASN A 144 15.31 9.12 11.72
N GLY A 145 15.91 10.06 11.07
CA GLY A 145 17.28 9.94 10.57
C GLY A 145 18.34 10.43 11.56
#